data_0d7db2847adf4c8e3d71efe03d9381da
#
_entry.id   0d7db2847adf4c8e3d71efe03d9381da
#
_cell.length_a   1.000
_cell.length_b   1.000
_cell.length_c   1.000
_cell.angle_alpha   90.00
_cell.angle_beta   90.00
_cell.angle_gamma   90.00
#
_symmetry.space_group_name_H-M   'P 1'
#
loop_
_entity.id
_entity.type
_entity.pdbx_description
1 polymer ?
#
loop_
_entity_poly.entity_id
_entity_poly.type
_entity_poly.pdbx_seq_one_letter_code
_entity_poly.pdbx_strand_id
1 'polypeptide(L)'
;GLIYRGNKIVNWDPKGQTTISDDEIVYEERASKLYTFKYSKDFPISISTSRPETKIGDVAVAVHPEDPRYKNYIGKSYAVKDFCGIELSVKIIADKEVDPEFGTGALGVTPAHSIIDWEMADRHNLPRPQVINEFAKMTVGENNILGKKTTEAREIIVEWLRSEGLLEKEEDIKQNVSTAERTGGIIEPLPKLQWFINVNKPIKERGDKTLKDLMREPFEKKEIKIIPDYFSKTYFHWLENLRDWCISRQIWYGHQIPVWYDKKDQIFCDIKAPEGNNWKRDEDTLDTWFSSGLW
;
A
#
# COMPACT_ATOMS: atom_id res chain seq x y z
N GLY A 1 18.65 -14.10 8.56
CA GLY A 1 18.99 -13.18 7.52
C GLY A 1 18.17 -11.91 7.52
N LEU A 2 18.64 -10.94 6.73
CA LEU A 2 17.94 -9.67 6.51
C LEU A 2 16.89 -9.78 5.39
N ILE A 3 17.08 -10.75 4.50
CA ILE A 3 16.14 -11.01 3.40
C ILE A 3 15.10 -12.02 3.86
N TYR A 4 13.84 -11.76 3.54
CA TYR A 4 12.71 -12.62 3.87
C TYR A 4 11.65 -12.56 2.77
N ARG A 5 10.83 -13.59 2.70
CA ARG A 5 9.63 -13.62 1.85
C ARG A 5 8.40 -13.36 2.71
N GLY A 6 7.55 -12.45 2.28
CA GLY A 6 6.37 -12.07 3.05
C GLY A 6 5.26 -11.48 2.20
N ASN A 7 4.03 -11.55 2.72
CA ASN A 7 2.88 -10.89 2.12
C ASN A 7 2.77 -9.48 2.70
N LYS A 8 3.09 -8.49 1.88
CA LYS A 8 2.99 -7.06 2.23
C LYS A 8 2.40 -6.26 1.07
N ILE A 9 1.88 -5.09 1.40
CA ILE A 9 1.43 -4.15 0.38
C ILE A 9 2.64 -3.64 -0.42
N VAL A 10 2.51 -3.64 -1.73
CA VAL A 10 3.53 -3.16 -2.68
C VAL A 10 2.87 -2.28 -3.73
N ASN A 11 3.66 -1.42 -4.36
CA ASN A 11 3.25 -0.73 -5.57
C ASN A 11 3.23 -1.74 -6.73
N TRP A 12 2.06 -1.99 -7.27
CA TRP A 12 1.86 -2.94 -8.37
C TRP A 12 1.51 -2.20 -9.64
N ASP A 13 2.17 -2.53 -10.74
CA ASP A 13 1.80 -2.07 -12.08
C ASP A 13 0.85 -3.08 -12.75
N PRO A 14 -0.46 -2.79 -12.84
CA PRO A 14 -1.43 -3.70 -13.46
C PRO A 14 -1.21 -3.88 -14.98
N LYS A 15 -0.51 -2.94 -15.63
CA LYS A 15 -0.20 -3.02 -17.06
C LYS A 15 1.06 -3.83 -17.33
N GLY A 16 2.09 -3.63 -16.53
CA GLY A 16 3.35 -4.39 -16.59
C GLY A 16 3.33 -5.70 -15.84
N GLN A 17 2.31 -5.94 -14.99
CA GLN A 17 2.16 -7.15 -14.15
C GLN A 17 3.40 -7.41 -13.28
N THR A 18 3.93 -6.35 -12.65
CA THR A 18 5.10 -6.42 -11.80
C THR A 18 5.04 -5.42 -10.66
N THR A 19 5.82 -5.69 -9.60
CA THR A 19 6.07 -4.72 -8.54
C THR A 19 6.97 -3.58 -9.04
N ILE A 20 6.76 -2.39 -8.48
CA ILE A 20 7.47 -1.15 -8.79
C ILE A 20 8.13 -0.62 -7.52
N SER A 21 9.38 -0.21 -7.58
CA SER A 21 10.06 0.54 -6.53
C SER A 21 9.59 2.01 -6.52
N ASP A 22 9.79 2.68 -5.39
CA ASP A 22 9.40 4.09 -5.25
C ASP A 22 10.13 5.02 -6.22
N ASP A 23 11.36 4.68 -6.62
CA ASP A 23 12.18 5.41 -7.60
C ASP A 23 11.73 5.19 -9.07
N GLU A 24 10.91 4.17 -9.34
CA GLU A 24 10.30 3.91 -10.65
C GLU A 24 8.90 4.55 -10.78
N ILE A 25 8.46 5.34 -9.78
CA ILE A 25 7.16 6.02 -9.80
C ILE A 25 7.30 7.40 -10.42
N VAL A 26 6.48 7.67 -11.43
CA VAL A 26 6.29 9.01 -11.99
C VAL A 26 4.96 9.57 -11.48
N TYR A 27 5.01 10.78 -10.92
CA TYR A 27 3.80 11.47 -10.45
C TYR A 27 3.28 12.39 -11.54
N GLU A 28 2.04 12.17 -11.95
CA GLU A 28 1.36 12.99 -12.94
C GLU A 28 0.20 13.76 -12.30
N GLU A 29 0.19 15.08 -12.42
CA GLU A 29 -0.96 15.88 -12.00
C GLU A 29 -2.12 15.63 -12.96
N ARG A 30 -3.22 15.07 -12.45
CA ARG A 30 -4.44 14.80 -13.21
C ARG A 30 -5.65 15.44 -12.54
N ALA A 31 -6.60 15.88 -13.36
CA ALA A 31 -7.93 16.26 -12.88
C ALA A 31 -8.62 15.02 -12.28
N SER A 32 -9.18 15.16 -11.11
CA SER A 32 -9.89 14.14 -10.37
C SER A 32 -11.05 14.77 -9.60
N LYS A 33 -11.81 13.95 -8.90
CA LYS A 33 -12.90 14.40 -8.03
C LYS A 33 -12.71 13.88 -6.62
N LEU A 34 -13.04 14.72 -5.64
CA LEU A 34 -13.17 14.34 -4.25
C LEU A 34 -14.66 14.15 -3.95
N TYR A 35 -15.01 12.98 -3.48
CA TYR A 35 -16.37 12.60 -3.13
C TYR A 35 -16.52 12.55 -1.62
N THR A 36 -17.50 13.29 -1.09
CA THR A 36 -17.86 13.26 0.33
C THR A 36 -19.20 12.57 0.48
N PHE A 37 -19.25 11.51 1.29
CA PHE A 37 -20.45 10.71 1.48
C PHE A 37 -20.49 9.99 2.83
N LYS A 38 -21.66 9.43 3.16
CA LYS A 38 -21.87 8.49 4.27
C LYS A 38 -22.03 7.07 3.78
N TYR A 39 -21.63 6.09 4.58
CA TYR A 39 -21.85 4.66 4.26
C TYR A 39 -23.32 4.24 4.32
N SER A 40 -24.12 4.89 5.16
CA SER A 40 -25.58 4.76 5.27
C SER A 40 -26.18 6.02 5.87
N LYS A 41 -27.51 6.17 5.79
CA LYS A 41 -28.22 7.33 6.37
C LYS A 41 -27.97 7.50 7.88
N ASP A 42 -27.81 6.38 8.59
CA ASP A 42 -27.58 6.36 10.03
C ASP A 42 -26.09 6.35 10.41
N PHE A 43 -25.18 6.33 9.43
CA PHE A 43 -23.76 6.37 9.73
C PHE A 43 -23.36 7.78 10.19
N PRO A 44 -22.66 7.92 11.36
CA PRO A 44 -22.54 9.23 12.01
C PRO A 44 -21.49 10.16 11.38
N ILE A 45 -20.62 9.65 10.52
CA ILE A 45 -19.45 10.37 10.01
C ILE A 45 -19.44 10.31 8.49
N SER A 46 -19.28 11.47 7.85
CA SER A 46 -19.02 11.55 6.41
C SER A 46 -17.53 11.41 6.15
N ILE A 47 -17.14 10.68 5.11
CA ILE A 47 -15.77 10.57 4.66
C ILE A 47 -15.57 11.25 3.31
N SER A 48 -14.34 11.65 3.02
CA SER A 48 -13.96 12.19 1.72
C SER A 48 -12.91 11.30 1.05
N THR A 49 -13.09 10.95 -0.22
CA THR A 49 -12.16 10.11 -0.98
C THR A 49 -12.18 10.44 -2.47
N SER A 50 -11.04 10.30 -3.13
CA SER A 50 -10.96 10.31 -4.60
C SER A 50 -11.11 8.92 -5.21
N ARG A 51 -11.21 7.87 -4.37
CA ARG A 51 -11.29 6.46 -4.78
C ARG A 51 -12.50 5.73 -4.17
N PRO A 52 -13.73 6.12 -4.50
CA PRO A 52 -14.94 5.48 -3.95
C PRO A 52 -15.00 3.97 -4.18
N GLU A 53 -14.39 3.49 -5.26
CA GLU A 53 -14.36 2.05 -5.61
C GLU A 53 -13.65 1.18 -4.58
N THR A 54 -12.70 1.74 -3.81
CA THR A 54 -12.03 0.98 -2.74
C THR A 54 -12.89 0.85 -1.49
N LYS A 55 -13.87 1.75 -1.30
CA LYS A 55 -14.62 1.87 -0.05
C LYS A 55 -15.57 0.70 0.23
N ILE A 56 -15.83 -0.16 -0.75
CA ILE A 56 -16.49 -1.46 -0.53
C ILE A 56 -15.62 -2.46 0.26
N GLY A 57 -14.34 -2.14 0.48
CA GLY A 57 -13.41 -2.90 1.32
C GLY A 57 -13.03 -2.17 2.61
N ASP A 58 -13.74 -1.12 2.99
CA ASP A 58 -13.43 -0.39 4.21
C ASP A 58 -13.75 -1.21 5.46
N VAL A 59 -12.82 -1.18 6.39
CA VAL A 59 -12.90 -1.89 7.69
C VAL A 59 -12.95 -0.93 8.88
N ALA A 60 -12.58 0.31 8.65
CA ALA A 60 -12.60 1.35 9.66
C ALA A 60 -12.78 2.74 9.02
N VAL A 61 -13.14 3.71 9.87
CA VAL A 61 -12.96 5.14 9.61
C VAL A 61 -11.96 5.64 10.63
N ALA A 62 -10.84 6.20 10.15
CA ALA A 62 -9.83 6.82 10.98
C ALA A 62 -10.11 8.33 11.13
N VAL A 63 -9.92 8.84 12.35
CA VAL A 63 -10.03 10.25 12.71
C VAL A 63 -8.83 10.67 13.54
N HIS A 64 -8.47 11.95 13.52
CA HIS A 64 -7.37 12.41 14.36
C HIS A 64 -7.76 12.34 15.86
N PRO A 65 -6.88 11.84 16.75
CA PRO A 65 -7.21 11.63 18.17
C PRO A 65 -7.60 12.91 18.93
N GLU A 66 -7.10 14.06 18.47
CA GLU A 66 -7.38 15.37 19.07
C GLU A 66 -8.57 16.09 18.42
N ASP A 67 -9.20 15.53 17.37
CA ASP A 67 -10.34 16.15 16.71
C ASP A 67 -11.60 16.06 17.58
N PRO A 68 -12.12 17.21 18.08
CA PRO A 68 -13.27 17.21 18.97
C PRO A 68 -14.55 16.76 18.28
N ARG A 69 -14.65 16.85 16.95
CA ARG A 69 -15.85 16.50 16.17
C ARG A 69 -16.19 15.01 16.30
N TYR A 70 -15.14 14.16 16.42
CA TYR A 70 -15.28 12.71 16.32
C TYR A 70 -15.02 11.96 17.63
N LYS A 71 -14.59 12.66 18.68
CA LYS A 71 -14.16 12.07 19.95
C LYS A 71 -15.16 11.09 20.56
N ASN A 72 -16.46 11.36 20.42
CA ASN A 72 -17.53 10.52 20.98
C ASN A 72 -17.79 9.24 20.16
N TYR A 73 -17.20 9.09 18.99
CA TYR A 73 -17.40 7.94 18.12
C TYR A 73 -16.24 6.96 18.17
N ILE A 74 -15.06 7.37 18.63
CA ILE A 74 -13.84 6.55 18.69
C ILE A 74 -14.12 5.26 19.48
N GLY A 75 -13.71 4.12 18.91
CA GLY A 75 -13.88 2.78 19.48
C GLY A 75 -15.21 2.12 19.15
N LYS A 76 -16.20 2.83 18.63
CA LYS A 76 -17.49 2.27 18.21
C LYS A 76 -17.38 1.57 16.86
N SER A 77 -18.21 0.54 16.67
CA SER A 77 -18.36 -0.16 15.39
C SER A 77 -19.79 -0.03 14.89
N TYR A 78 -19.91 0.10 13.58
CA TYR A 78 -21.18 0.27 12.88
C TYR A 78 -21.32 -0.78 11.79
N ALA A 79 -22.45 -1.48 11.79
CA ALA A 79 -22.82 -2.37 10.70
C ALA A 79 -23.53 -1.57 9.61
N VAL A 80 -23.00 -1.64 8.40
CA VAL A 80 -23.62 -1.10 7.18
C VAL A 80 -24.17 -2.28 6.40
N LYS A 81 -25.50 -2.42 6.38
CA LYS A 81 -26.18 -3.60 5.81
C LYS A 81 -26.05 -3.67 4.30
N ASP A 82 -25.95 -2.52 3.66
CA ASP A 82 -25.82 -2.40 2.22
C ASP A 82 -24.97 -1.17 1.90
N PHE A 83 -23.81 -1.40 1.31
CA PHE A 83 -23.00 -0.40 0.64
C PHE A 83 -22.72 -0.89 -0.78
N CYS A 84 -23.60 -0.49 -1.69
CA CYS A 84 -23.56 -0.93 -3.10
C CYS A 84 -23.53 -2.46 -3.27
N GLY A 85 -24.39 -3.17 -2.53
CA GLY A 85 -24.52 -4.62 -2.56
C GLY A 85 -23.57 -5.36 -1.60
N ILE A 86 -22.80 -4.66 -0.76
CA ILE A 86 -21.84 -5.25 0.18
C ILE A 86 -22.18 -4.86 1.62
N GLU A 87 -22.15 -5.84 2.52
CA GLU A 87 -22.21 -5.58 3.96
C GLU A 87 -20.83 -5.16 4.48
N LEU A 88 -20.77 -4.06 5.25
CA LEU A 88 -19.55 -3.60 5.90
C LEU A 88 -19.70 -3.56 7.42
N SER A 89 -18.60 -3.83 8.10
CA SER A 89 -18.45 -3.59 9.54
C SER A 89 -17.34 -2.58 9.75
N VAL A 90 -17.72 -1.34 10.03
CA VAL A 90 -16.79 -0.21 10.06
C VAL A 90 -16.55 0.24 11.49
N LYS A 91 -15.31 0.16 11.96
CA LYS A 91 -14.87 0.61 13.29
C LYS A 91 -14.32 2.02 13.21
N ILE A 92 -14.69 2.89 14.15
CA ILE A 92 -14.08 4.22 14.27
C ILE A 92 -12.79 4.10 15.07
N ILE A 93 -11.67 4.49 14.50
CA ILE A 93 -10.34 4.45 15.14
C ILE A 93 -9.73 5.84 15.22
N ALA A 94 -8.83 6.04 16.19
CA ALA A 94 -8.05 7.27 16.31
C ALA A 94 -6.62 7.02 15.81
N ASP A 95 -6.19 7.75 14.78
CA ASP A 95 -4.84 7.64 14.24
C ASP A 95 -4.26 9.01 13.90
N LYS A 96 -2.99 9.24 14.26
CA LYS A 96 -2.30 10.54 14.09
C LYS A 96 -1.96 10.85 12.62
N GLU A 97 -2.00 9.85 11.75
CA GLU A 97 -1.76 10.02 10.32
C GLU A 97 -2.93 10.73 9.59
N VAL A 98 -4.07 10.88 10.27
CA VAL A 98 -5.22 11.57 9.69
C VAL A 98 -5.02 13.08 9.79
N ASP A 99 -5.09 13.76 8.65
CA ASP A 99 -5.12 15.22 8.59
C ASP A 99 -6.56 15.73 8.88
N PRO A 100 -6.80 16.42 10.01
CA PRO A 100 -8.14 16.89 10.37
C PRO A 100 -8.65 18.01 9.44
N GLU A 101 -7.78 18.65 8.69
CA GLU A 101 -8.12 19.75 7.76
C GLU A 101 -8.45 19.25 6.35
N PHE A 102 -8.10 17.98 6.02
CA PHE A 102 -8.37 17.43 4.70
C PHE A 102 -9.80 16.86 4.61
N GLY A 103 -10.59 17.36 3.66
CA GLY A 103 -11.97 16.92 3.43
C GLY A 103 -12.84 17.06 4.67
N THR A 104 -13.36 15.95 5.19
CA THR A 104 -14.12 15.92 6.44
C THR A 104 -13.24 15.77 7.68
N GLY A 105 -11.93 15.50 7.53
CA GLY A 105 -11.06 15.10 8.63
C GLY A 105 -11.29 13.65 9.07
N ALA A 106 -12.02 12.86 8.27
CA ALA A 106 -12.26 11.45 8.49
C ALA A 106 -11.91 10.64 7.24
N LEU A 107 -11.11 9.60 7.40
CA LEU A 107 -10.56 8.78 6.34
C LEU A 107 -11.17 7.36 6.39
N GLY A 108 -11.78 6.91 5.30
CA GLY A 108 -12.17 5.50 5.15
C GLY A 108 -10.94 4.63 4.92
N VAL A 109 -10.75 3.61 5.76
CA VAL A 109 -9.54 2.76 5.81
C VAL A 109 -9.75 1.49 5.02
N THR A 110 -9.05 1.38 3.88
CA THR A 110 -9.02 0.19 3.00
C THR A 110 -7.60 -0.42 2.98
N PRO A 111 -7.22 -1.24 3.95
CA PRO A 111 -5.81 -1.62 4.16
C PRO A 111 -5.13 -2.31 2.98
N ALA A 112 -5.87 -3.07 2.16
CA ALA A 112 -5.29 -3.77 1.02
C ALA A 112 -5.00 -2.85 -0.19
N HIS A 113 -5.42 -1.57 -0.17
CA HIS A 113 -5.32 -0.67 -1.32
C HIS A 113 -4.73 0.70 -1.01
N SER A 114 -4.11 0.85 0.15
CA SER A 114 -3.37 2.03 0.58
C SER A 114 -2.25 1.64 1.54
N ILE A 115 -1.04 2.12 1.29
CA ILE A 115 0.12 1.83 2.15
C ILE A 115 -0.08 2.41 3.56
N ILE A 116 -0.64 3.62 3.64
CA ILE A 116 -0.94 4.26 4.93
C ILE A 116 -2.00 3.45 5.70
N ASP A 117 -3.05 3.01 5.01
CA ASP A 117 -4.12 2.20 5.62
C ASP A 117 -3.61 0.82 6.04
N TRP A 118 -2.64 0.26 5.32
CA TRP A 118 -1.96 -0.98 5.71
C TRP A 118 -1.23 -0.82 7.04
N GLU A 119 -0.49 0.28 7.21
CA GLU A 119 0.21 0.60 8.45
C GLU A 119 -0.78 0.89 9.61
N MET A 120 -1.90 1.57 9.32
CA MET A 120 -3.00 1.72 10.28
C MET A 120 -3.57 0.37 10.70
N ALA A 121 -3.73 -0.56 9.74
CA ALA A 121 -4.22 -1.91 10.05
C ALA A 121 -3.25 -2.70 10.94
N ASP A 122 -1.94 -2.52 10.81
CA ASP A 122 -0.95 -3.10 11.73
C ASP A 122 -1.11 -2.51 13.14
N ARG A 123 -1.22 -1.18 13.26
CA ARG A 123 -1.35 -0.49 14.57
C ARG A 123 -2.66 -0.83 15.29
N HIS A 124 -3.75 -1.00 14.54
CA HIS A 124 -5.10 -1.20 15.09
C HIS A 124 -5.62 -2.63 14.98
N ASN A 125 -4.79 -3.57 14.49
CA ASN A 125 -5.14 -4.98 14.27
C ASN A 125 -6.44 -5.14 13.44
N LEU A 126 -6.50 -4.46 12.28
CA LEU A 126 -7.65 -4.50 11.38
C LEU A 126 -7.50 -5.61 10.32
N PRO A 127 -8.61 -6.18 9.84
CA PRO A 127 -8.60 -7.08 8.68
C PRO A 127 -8.17 -6.33 7.40
N ARG A 128 -7.73 -7.10 6.38
CA ARG A 128 -7.22 -6.56 5.11
C ARG A 128 -7.93 -7.18 3.91
N PRO A 129 -9.24 -6.92 3.72
CA PRO A 129 -9.96 -7.45 2.56
C PRO A 129 -9.40 -6.84 1.28
N GLN A 130 -9.01 -7.71 0.33
CA GLN A 130 -8.57 -7.30 -0.98
C GLN A 130 -9.77 -7.26 -1.92
N VAL A 131 -10.09 -6.07 -2.45
CA VAL A 131 -11.25 -5.84 -3.33
C VAL A 131 -10.87 -5.53 -4.77
N ILE A 132 -9.57 -5.40 -5.06
CA ILE A 132 -9.02 -5.17 -6.40
C ILE A 132 -7.94 -6.22 -6.66
N ASN A 133 -7.91 -6.82 -7.86
CA ASN A 133 -6.91 -7.80 -8.27
C ASN A 133 -5.73 -7.15 -9.01
N GLU A 134 -4.76 -7.99 -9.43
CA GLU A 134 -3.56 -7.59 -10.15
C GLU A 134 -3.80 -6.94 -11.51
N PHE A 135 -5.00 -7.07 -12.08
CA PHE A 135 -5.41 -6.44 -13.34
C PHE A 135 -6.19 -5.14 -13.13
N ALA A 136 -6.16 -4.56 -11.92
CA ALA A 136 -6.97 -3.42 -11.50
C ALA A 136 -8.47 -3.63 -11.74
N LYS A 137 -8.98 -4.84 -11.47
CA LYS A 137 -10.39 -5.20 -11.56
C LYS A 137 -10.94 -5.55 -10.19
N MET A 138 -12.20 -5.22 -9.96
CA MET A 138 -12.91 -5.52 -8.73
C MET A 138 -13.07 -7.04 -8.53
N THR A 139 -12.83 -7.52 -7.32
CA THR A 139 -12.96 -8.95 -6.93
C THR A 139 -14.19 -9.21 -6.08
N VAL A 140 -14.88 -8.16 -5.68
CA VAL A 140 -16.10 -8.20 -4.86
C VAL A 140 -17.19 -7.32 -5.48
N GLY A 141 -18.39 -7.40 -4.95
CA GLY A 141 -19.55 -6.67 -5.43
C GLY A 141 -20.51 -7.58 -6.21
N GLU A 142 -21.69 -7.05 -6.49
CA GLU A 142 -22.66 -7.72 -7.34
C GLU A 142 -22.26 -7.69 -8.83
N ASN A 143 -23.04 -8.32 -9.69
CA ASN A 143 -22.74 -8.54 -11.12
C ASN A 143 -22.40 -7.27 -11.91
N ASN A 144 -22.83 -6.10 -11.44
CA ASN A 144 -22.51 -4.81 -12.06
C ASN A 144 -21.15 -4.24 -11.68
N ILE A 145 -20.52 -4.73 -10.59
CA ILE A 145 -19.20 -4.27 -10.08
C ILE A 145 -18.14 -5.36 -10.27
N LEU A 146 -18.46 -6.60 -9.95
CA LEU A 146 -17.52 -7.73 -10.03
C LEU A 146 -16.87 -7.83 -11.42
N GLY A 147 -15.54 -7.90 -11.47
CA GLY A 147 -14.75 -7.99 -12.70
C GLY A 147 -14.60 -6.69 -13.50
N LYS A 148 -15.27 -5.59 -13.09
CA LYS A 148 -15.11 -4.28 -13.72
C LYS A 148 -13.74 -3.66 -13.38
N LYS A 149 -13.25 -2.78 -14.25
CA LYS A 149 -12.09 -1.95 -13.94
C LYS A 149 -12.42 -0.97 -12.81
N THR A 150 -11.43 -0.58 -12.04
CA THR A 150 -11.58 0.37 -10.93
C THR A 150 -12.29 1.67 -11.35
N THR A 151 -11.97 2.20 -12.54
CA THR A 151 -12.60 3.42 -13.06
C THR A 151 -14.09 3.23 -13.35
N GLU A 152 -14.50 2.10 -13.96
CA GLU A 152 -15.90 1.78 -14.22
C GLU A 152 -16.67 1.54 -12.91
N ALA A 153 -16.07 0.82 -11.97
CA ALA A 153 -16.65 0.57 -10.66
C ALA A 153 -16.86 1.87 -9.85
N ARG A 154 -15.93 2.83 -9.97
CA ARG A 154 -16.07 4.15 -9.37
C ARG A 154 -17.32 4.86 -9.84
N GLU A 155 -17.57 4.90 -11.13
CA GLU A 155 -18.76 5.53 -11.70
C GLU A 155 -20.04 4.88 -11.19
N ILE A 156 -20.09 3.54 -11.15
CA ILE A 156 -21.24 2.78 -10.64
C ILE A 156 -21.50 3.09 -9.16
N ILE A 157 -20.46 3.08 -8.33
CA ILE A 157 -20.59 3.35 -6.88
C ILE A 157 -21.01 4.80 -6.63
N VAL A 158 -20.47 5.76 -7.37
CA VAL A 158 -20.85 7.18 -7.24
C VAL A 158 -22.30 7.38 -7.63
N GLU A 159 -22.78 6.73 -8.70
CA GLU A 159 -24.18 6.81 -9.12
C GLU A 159 -25.11 6.17 -8.08
N TRP A 160 -24.71 5.02 -7.52
CA TRP A 160 -25.44 4.40 -6.41
C TRP A 160 -25.51 5.33 -5.18
N LEU A 161 -24.37 5.94 -4.76
CA LEU A 161 -24.35 6.89 -3.64
C LEU A 161 -25.30 8.08 -3.91
N ARG A 162 -25.39 8.54 -5.14
CA ARG A 162 -26.27 9.63 -5.55
C ARG A 162 -27.75 9.20 -5.49
N SER A 163 -28.07 8.01 -5.99
CA SER A 163 -29.46 7.48 -5.99
C SER A 163 -29.97 7.21 -4.58
N GLU A 164 -29.10 6.77 -3.65
CA GLU A 164 -29.45 6.52 -2.26
C GLU A 164 -29.49 7.82 -1.39
N GLY A 165 -29.07 8.96 -1.98
CA GLY A 165 -28.96 10.22 -1.26
C GLY A 165 -27.88 10.23 -0.19
N LEU A 166 -26.81 9.44 -0.39
CA LEU A 166 -25.66 9.31 0.51
C LEU A 166 -24.50 10.22 0.08
N LEU A 167 -24.43 10.61 -1.19
CA LEU A 167 -23.44 11.54 -1.71
C LEU A 167 -23.79 12.98 -1.25
N GLU A 168 -22.93 13.56 -0.42
CA GLU A 168 -23.14 14.90 0.14
C GLU A 168 -22.47 16.00 -0.69
N LYS A 169 -21.27 15.71 -1.24
CA LYS A 169 -20.49 16.69 -1.99
C LYS A 169 -19.63 16.02 -3.05
N GLU A 170 -19.42 16.72 -4.16
CA GLU A 170 -18.53 16.36 -5.24
C GLU A 170 -17.72 17.60 -5.64
N GLU A 171 -16.39 17.51 -5.58
CA GLU A 171 -15.49 18.64 -5.83
C GLU A 171 -14.44 18.26 -6.86
N ASP A 172 -14.18 19.13 -7.81
CA ASP A 172 -13.06 18.98 -8.72
C ASP A 172 -11.74 19.28 -7.99
N ILE A 173 -10.80 18.34 -8.08
CA ILE A 173 -9.49 18.47 -7.48
C ILE A 173 -8.40 18.15 -8.51
N LYS A 174 -7.19 18.63 -8.23
CA LYS A 174 -5.99 18.15 -8.88
C LYS A 174 -5.32 17.13 -7.96
N GLN A 175 -5.00 15.96 -8.50
CA GLN A 175 -4.39 14.88 -7.78
C GLN A 175 -3.12 14.40 -8.49
N ASN A 176 -2.06 14.19 -7.73
CA ASN A 176 -0.89 13.48 -8.22
C ASN A 176 -1.17 11.98 -8.29
N VAL A 177 -1.26 11.46 -9.50
CA VAL A 177 -1.49 10.03 -9.75
C VAL A 177 -0.14 9.36 -9.97
N SER A 178 0.11 8.30 -9.20
CA SER A 178 1.31 7.48 -9.35
C SER A 178 1.19 6.60 -10.58
N THR A 179 2.16 6.70 -11.49
CA THR A 179 2.26 5.88 -12.71
C THR A 179 3.60 5.18 -12.78
N ALA A 180 3.64 4.00 -13.39
CA ALA A 180 4.87 3.25 -13.60
C ALA A 180 5.67 3.86 -14.74
N GLU A 181 6.94 4.21 -14.52
CA GLU A 181 7.82 4.85 -15.52
C GLU A 181 7.87 4.08 -16.84
N ARG A 182 7.98 2.75 -16.77
CA ARG A 182 8.16 1.88 -17.94
C ARG A 182 6.91 1.73 -18.81
N THR A 183 5.73 1.73 -18.18
CA THR A 183 4.48 1.36 -18.89
C THR A 183 3.47 2.50 -18.99
N GLY A 184 3.63 3.54 -18.17
CA GLY A 184 2.63 4.58 -17.95
C GLY A 184 1.34 4.06 -17.31
N GLY A 185 1.36 2.83 -16.76
CA GLY A 185 0.23 2.25 -16.03
C GLY A 185 0.02 2.94 -14.69
N ILE A 186 -1.25 3.14 -14.31
CA ILE A 186 -1.58 3.65 -12.97
C ILE A 186 -1.24 2.55 -11.96
N ILE A 187 -0.45 2.91 -10.95
CA ILE A 187 -0.03 2.00 -9.88
C ILE A 187 -1.21 1.71 -8.96
N GLU A 188 -1.39 0.42 -8.65
CA GLU A 188 -2.35 -0.06 -7.67
C GLU A 188 -1.62 -0.65 -6.47
N PRO A 189 -1.76 -0.08 -5.25
CA PRO A 189 -1.24 -0.72 -4.05
C PRO A 189 -1.96 -2.04 -3.81
N LEU A 190 -1.22 -3.16 -3.74
CA LEU A 190 -1.77 -4.50 -3.56
C LEU A 190 -0.94 -5.34 -2.59
N PRO A 191 -1.58 -6.18 -1.74
CA PRO A 191 -0.86 -7.21 -0.99
C PRO A 191 -0.33 -8.27 -1.94
N LYS A 192 0.98 -8.50 -1.91
CA LYS A 192 1.66 -9.53 -2.71
C LYS A 192 2.70 -10.26 -1.89
N LEU A 193 2.85 -11.56 -2.16
CA LEU A 193 3.92 -12.36 -1.58
C LEU A 193 5.21 -12.09 -2.36
N GLN A 194 6.13 -11.36 -1.74
CA GLN A 194 7.35 -10.85 -2.38
C GLN A 194 8.57 -11.06 -1.49
N TRP A 195 9.77 -10.85 -2.04
CA TRP A 195 11.02 -10.84 -1.30
C TRP A 195 11.36 -9.41 -0.86
N PHE A 196 11.75 -9.28 0.41
CA PHE A 196 12.05 -7.99 1.03
C PHE A 196 13.37 -8.02 1.77
N ILE A 197 14.02 -6.85 1.83
CA ILE A 197 15.09 -6.57 2.79
C ILE A 197 14.46 -5.88 4.00
N ASN A 198 14.66 -6.47 5.20
CA ASN A 198 14.21 -5.85 6.44
C ASN A 198 15.24 -4.81 6.89
N VAL A 199 14.88 -3.54 6.75
CA VAL A 199 15.75 -2.40 7.07
C VAL A 199 15.80 -2.07 8.57
N ASN A 200 14.83 -2.58 9.35
CA ASN A 200 14.69 -2.32 10.78
C ASN A 200 15.16 -3.50 11.65
N LYS A 201 15.62 -4.61 11.05
CA LYS A 201 16.06 -5.79 11.79
C LYS A 201 17.44 -5.57 12.40
N PRO A 202 17.62 -5.78 13.72
CA PRO A 202 18.94 -5.73 14.36
C PRO A 202 19.90 -6.78 13.80
N ILE A 203 21.14 -6.38 13.53
CA ILE A 203 22.22 -7.21 13.00
C ILE A 203 23.21 -7.49 14.14
N LYS A 204 23.18 -8.71 14.66
CA LYS A 204 24.01 -9.11 15.82
C LYS A 204 25.50 -8.88 15.57
N GLU A 205 25.98 -9.21 14.38
CA GLU A 205 27.39 -9.06 13.95
C GLU A 205 27.81 -7.59 13.82
N ARG A 206 26.87 -6.66 13.92
CA ARG A 206 27.08 -5.20 13.86
C ARG A 206 26.64 -4.50 15.16
N GLY A 207 26.62 -5.25 16.29
CA GLY A 207 26.27 -4.68 17.60
C GLY A 207 24.79 -4.30 17.69
N ASP A 208 23.90 -5.14 17.13
CA ASP A 208 22.46 -4.96 17.09
C ASP A 208 21.98 -3.69 16.34
N LYS A 209 22.85 -3.09 15.52
CA LYS A 209 22.46 -1.99 14.63
C LYS A 209 21.60 -2.50 13.48
N THR A 210 20.62 -1.69 13.09
CA THR A 210 19.80 -1.92 11.89
C THR A 210 20.51 -1.40 10.65
N LEU A 211 19.99 -1.73 9.45
CA LEU A 211 20.49 -1.13 8.21
C LEU A 211 20.32 0.40 8.22
N LYS A 212 19.22 0.91 8.77
CA LYS A 212 19.01 2.35 8.94
C LYS A 212 20.08 3.00 9.82
N ASP A 213 20.45 2.36 10.94
CA ASP A 213 21.50 2.85 11.82
C ASP A 213 22.85 2.88 11.10
N LEU A 214 23.18 1.83 10.34
CA LEU A 214 24.42 1.77 9.57
C LEU A 214 24.48 2.81 8.44
N MET A 215 23.35 3.20 7.88
CA MET A 215 23.27 4.28 6.89
C MET A 215 23.38 5.67 7.53
N ARG A 216 22.88 5.86 8.75
CA ARG A 216 22.88 7.11 9.50
C ARG A 216 24.26 7.44 10.08
N GLU A 217 24.90 6.45 10.67
CA GLU A 217 26.12 6.59 11.48
C GLU A 217 27.29 7.29 10.75
N PRO A 218 27.64 7.00 9.47
CA PRO A 218 28.75 7.67 8.78
C PRO A 218 28.56 9.18 8.63
N PHE A 219 27.29 9.62 8.50
CA PHE A 219 26.99 11.06 8.44
C PHE A 219 27.09 11.73 9.81
N GLU A 220 26.61 11.08 10.87
CA GLU A 220 26.71 11.58 12.25
C GLU A 220 28.15 11.67 12.70
N LYS A 221 28.98 10.70 12.30
CA LYS A 221 30.44 10.69 12.55
C LYS A 221 31.23 11.62 11.63
N LYS A 222 30.57 12.28 10.65
CA LYS A 222 31.20 13.14 9.65
C LYS A 222 32.22 12.40 8.76
N GLU A 223 32.11 11.09 8.63
CA GLU A 223 32.89 10.26 7.70
C GLU A 223 32.42 10.47 6.25
N ILE A 224 31.13 10.77 6.06
CA ILE A 224 30.51 11.13 4.78
C ILE A 224 29.89 12.51 4.91
N LYS A 225 30.05 13.33 3.86
CA LYS A 225 29.46 14.66 3.77
C LYS A 225 28.59 14.76 2.53
N ILE A 226 27.34 15.26 2.69
CA ILE A 226 26.45 15.58 1.58
C ILE A 226 26.71 17.02 1.14
N ILE A 227 26.91 17.23 -0.16
CA ILE A 227 27.16 18.55 -0.75
C ILE A 227 26.11 18.80 -1.85
N PRO A 228 25.38 19.91 -1.81
CA PRO A 228 25.30 20.93 -0.73
C PRO A 228 24.61 20.41 0.54
N ASP A 229 24.96 21.02 1.68
CA ASP A 229 24.52 20.58 3.01
C ASP A 229 22.97 20.50 3.18
N TYR A 230 22.20 21.29 2.43
CA TYR A 230 20.74 21.29 2.55
C TYR A 230 20.09 19.95 2.15
N PHE A 231 20.74 19.14 1.31
CA PHE A 231 20.26 17.79 0.98
C PHE A 231 20.36 16.81 2.15
N SER A 232 21.12 17.14 3.20
CA SER A 232 21.18 16.31 4.40
C SER A 232 19.81 16.14 5.05
N LYS A 233 18.98 17.20 5.07
CA LYS A 233 17.59 17.12 5.58
C LYS A 233 16.74 16.13 4.78
N THR A 234 16.85 16.17 3.44
CA THR A 234 16.14 15.23 2.55
C THR A 234 16.59 13.81 2.77
N TYR A 235 17.91 13.57 2.91
CA TYR A 235 18.47 12.26 3.18
C TYR A 235 17.96 11.66 4.51
N PHE A 236 18.03 12.43 5.61
CA PHE A 236 17.56 11.93 6.91
C PHE A 236 16.04 11.72 6.93
N HIS A 237 15.28 12.61 6.31
CA HIS A 237 13.84 12.43 6.18
C HIS A 237 13.50 11.15 5.39
N TRP A 238 14.18 10.90 4.27
CA TRP A 238 14.02 9.66 3.51
C TRP A 238 14.40 8.44 4.35
N LEU A 239 15.53 8.49 5.06
CA LEU A 239 16.00 7.38 5.90
C LEU A 239 15.04 7.05 7.04
N GLU A 240 14.44 8.06 7.67
CA GLU A 240 13.45 7.88 8.74
C GLU A 240 12.20 7.16 8.23
N ASN A 241 11.76 7.50 7.04
CA ASN A 241 10.57 6.93 6.42
C ASN A 241 10.84 5.69 5.55
N LEU A 242 12.10 5.21 5.50
CA LEU A 242 12.49 4.06 4.72
C LEU A 242 11.75 2.79 5.20
N ARG A 243 11.05 2.14 4.29
CA ARG A 243 10.35 0.86 4.51
C ARG A 243 11.20 -0.31 4.05
N ASP A 244 10.76 -1.52 4.40
CA ASP A 244 11.37 -2.73 3.87
C ASP A 244 11.34 -2.70 2.34
N TRP A 245 12.49 -2.92 1.72
CA TRP A 245 12.64 -2.82 0.29
C TRP A 245 12.20 -4.11 -0.40
N CYS A 246 11.20 -4.04 -1.29
CA CYS A 246 10.81 -5.13 -2.16
C CYS A 246 11.83 -5.31 -3.27
N ILE A 247 12.54 -6.46 -3.26
CA ILE A 247 13.63 -6.76 -4.20
C ILE A 247 13.26 -7.78 -5.28
N SER A 248 12.04 -8.28 -5.32
CA SER A 248 11.56 -9.18 -6.37
C SER A 248 10.77 -8.43 -7.44
N ARG A 249 10.96 -8.85 -8.69
CA ARG A 249 10.31 -8.31 -9.88
C ARG A 249 9.80 -9.43 -10.77
N GLN A 250 8.64 -9.26 -11.38
CA GLN A 250 8.02 -10.18 -12.33
C GLN A 250 8.34 -9.73 -13.76
N ILE A 251 9.63 -9.68 -14.10
CA ILE A 251 10.13 -9.25 -15.41
C ILE A 251 10.99 -10.36 -16.04
N TRP A 252 11.08 -10.38 -17.37
CA TRP A 252 11.78 -11.45 -18.07
C TRP A 252 13.31 -11.30 -18.06
N TYR A 253 13.81 -10.08 -17.92
CA TYR A 253 15.24 -9.78 -17.92
C TYR A 253 15.70 -9.36 -16.54
N GLY A 254 16.75 -10.01 -16.03
CA GLY A 254 17.33 -9.76 -14.72
C GLY A 254 17.95 -11.00 -14.12
N HIS A 255 18.54 -10.88 -12.93
CA HIS A 255 19.09 -12.00 -12.19
C HIS A 255 17.96 -12.75 -11.50
N GLN A 256 17.66 -13.95 -11.97
CA GLN A 256 16.63 -14.79 -11.35
C GLN A 256 16.99 -15.09 -9.89
N ILE A 257 16.03 -14.94 -8.99
CA ILE A 257 16.20 -15.18 -7.56
C ILE A 257 16.77 -16.60 -7.33
N PRO A 258 17.90 -16.73 -6.59
CA PRO A 258 18.58 -18.02 -6.40
C PRO A 258 17.94 -18.82 -5.27
N VAL A 259 16.64 -18.98 -5.30
CA VAL A 259 15.87 -19.70 -4.30
C VAL A 259 15.07 -20.82 -4.94
N TRP A 260 15.04 -21.96 -4.27
CA TRP A 260 14.36 -23.16 -4.69
C TRP A 260 13.36 -23.59 -3.61
N TYR A 261 12.20 -24.08 -4.03
CA TYR A 261 11.12 -24.56 -3.16
C TYR A 261 10.89 -26.05 -3.42
N ASP A 262 10.73 -26.82 -2.35
CA ASP A 262 10.25 -28.19 -2.45
C ASP A 262 8.70 -28.22 -2.41
N LYS A 263 8.11 -29.42 -2.49
CA LYS A 263 6.66 -29.64 -2.39
C LYS A 263 6.05 -29.27 -1.02
N LYS A 264 6.88 -29.01 -0.01
CA LYS A 264 6.49 -28.62 1.36
C LYS A 264 6.85 -27.18 1.65
N ASP A 265 7.14 -26.38 0.61
CA ASP A 265 7.58 -24.97 0.71
C ASP A 265 8.87 -24.78 1.54
N GLN A 266 9.71 -25.82 1.65
CA GLN A 266 11.06 -25.67 2.21
C GLN A 266 11.89 -24.85 1.23
N ILE A 267 12.65 -23.91 1.79
CA ILE A 267 13.45 -22.94 1.03
C ILE A 267 14.91 -23.39 1.03
N PHE A 268 15.50 -23.47 -0.16
CA PHE A 268 16.92 -23.65 -0.37
C PHE A 268 17.47 -22.50 -1.22
N CYS A 269 18.52 -21.84 -0.75
CA CYS A 269 19.14 -20.70 -1.42
C CYS A 269 20.49 -21.09 -2.00
N ASP A 270 20.57 -21.27 -3.32
CA ASP A 270 21.78 -21.54 -4.07
C ASP A 270 21.55 -21.22 -5.55
N ILE A 271 22.63 -20.95 -6.29
CA ILE A 271 22.58 -20.77 -7.75
C ILE A 271 22.31 -22.09 -8.49
N LYS A 272 22.62 -23.23 -7.88
CA LYS A 272 22.35 -24.56 -8.40
C LYS A 272 21.20 -25.21 -7.67
N ALA A 273 20.38 -25.96 -8.41
CA ALA A 273 19.33 -26.77 -7.80
C ALA A 273 19.93 -27.79 -6.81
N PRO A 274 19.25 -28.03 -5.67
CA PRO A 274 19.57 -29.17 -4.81
C PRO A 274 19.39 -30.48 -5.55
N GLU A 275 20.03 -31.55 -5.03
CA GLU A 275 19.83 -32.89 -5.59
C GLU A 275 18.39 -33.37 -5.46
N GLY A 276 17.88 -34.07 -6.48
CA GLY A 276 16.51 -34.59 -6.54
C GLY A 276 15.57 -33.78 -7.46
N ASN A 277 14.45 -34.41 -7.86
CA ASN A 277 13.56 -33.88 -8.92
C ASN A 277 12.39 -33.04 -8.40
N ASN A 278 12.40 -32.61 -7.14
CA ASN A 278 11.22 -31.99 -6.49
C ASN A 278 11.37 -30.48 -6.21
N TRP A 279 12.40 -29.84 -6.76
CA TRP A 279 12.68 -28.44 -6.51
C TRP A 279 12.22 -27.55 -7.66
N LYS A 280 11.50 -26.51 -7.35
CA LYS A 280 11.09 -25.44 -8.29
C LYS A 280 11.83 -24.17 -7.91
N ARG A 281 12.51 -23.56 -8.89
CA ARG A 281 13.17 -22.28 -8.71
C ARG A 281 12.14 -21.15 -8.63
N ASP A 282 12.44 -20.11 -7.85
CA ASP A 282 11.66 -18.88 -7.83
C ASP A 282 11.60 -18.29 -9.26
N GLU A 283 10.40 -17.86 -9.69
CA GLU A 283 10.18 -17.36 -11.05
C GLU A 283 10.57 -15.89 -11.18
N ASP A 284 10.64 -15.16 -10.06
CA ASP A 284 10.93 -13.74 -10.04
C ASP A 284 12.41 -13.44 -10.28
N THR A 285 12.68 -12.22 -10.69
CA THR A 285 14.04 -11.67 -10.82
C THR A 285 14.31 -10.69 -9.68
N LEU A 286 15.60 -10.46 -9.42
CA LEU A 286 16.03 -9.43 -8.47
C LEU A 286 15.91 -8.04 -9.10
N ASP A 287 15.53 -7.08 -8.28
CA ASP A 287 15.61 -5.66 -8.61
C ASP A 287 17.00 -5.30 -9.10
N THR A 288 17.08 -4.49 -10.17
CA THR A 288 18.33 -4.08 -10.78
C THR A 288 19.24 -3.34 -9.80
N TRP A 289 18.66 -2.45 -8.97
CA TRP A 289 19.42 -1.71 -7.96
C TRP A 289 20.00 -2.62 -6.88
N PHE A 290 19.25 -3.65 -6.47
CA PHE A 290 19.76 -4.66 -5.54
C PHE A 290 20.94 -5.43 -6.14
N SER A 291 20.80 -5.90 -7.38
CA SER A 291 21.88 -6.61 -8.08
C SER A 291 23.10 -5.73 -8.30
N SER A 292 22.90 -4.46 -8.67
CA SER A 292 23.99 -3.49 -8.87
C SER A 292 24.70 -3.14 -7.58
N GLY A 293 23.98 -3.04 -6.47
CA GLY A 293 24.58 -2.76 -5.16
C GLY A 293 25.46 -3.89 -4.62
N LEU A 294 25.31 -5.10 -5.15
CA LEU A 294 26.14 -6.27 -4.79
C LEU A 294 27.35 -6.48 -5.68
N TRP A 295 27.46 -5.74 -6.78
CA TRP A 295 28.56 -5.83 -7.75
C TRP A 295 29.92 -5.28 -7.22
#